data_6cad7e63d678fafecc403bb5f86185a9
#
_entry.id   6cad7e63d678fafecc403bb5f86185a9
#
_cell.length_a   1.000
_cell.length_b   1.000
_cell.length_c   1.000
_cell.angle_alpha   90.00
_cell.angle_beta   90.00
_cell.angle_gamma   90.00
#
_symmetry.space_group_name_H-M   'P 1'
#
loop_
_entity.id
_entity.type
_entity.pdbx_description
1 polymer ?
#
loop_
_entity_poly.entity_id
_entity_poly.type
_entity_poly.pdbx_seq_one_letter_code
_entity_poly.pdbx_strand_id
1 'polypeptide(L)' 'MDNTATPPMDTYRACSIVEGFSGEEHTRDEHIEAWQHLIDTGACWSLQGWYGRTAMDMINAGVCTRAGG' A
#
# COMPACT_ATOMS: atom_id res chain seq x y z
N MET A 1 -16.07 21.09 8.14
CA MET A 1 -15.65 20.66 7.95
C MET A 1 -15.30 19.96 7.91
N ASP A 2 -15.22 19.58 7.76
CA ASP A 2 -14.82 18.79 7.75
C ASP A 2 -14.14 18.29 7.34
N ASN A 3 -13.66 18.27 7.38
CA ASN A 3 -12.68 17.75 7.00
C ASN A 3 -12.38 16.50 7.52
N THR A 4 -13.22 15.76 7.49
CA THR A 4 -13.12 14.39 7.85
C THR A 4 -12.60 13.55 6.74
N ALA A 5 -12.17 14.17 5.70
CA ALA A 5 -11.62 13.46 4.57
C ALA A 5 -10.41 12.67 4.99
N THR A 6 -10.31 11.42 4.55
CA THR A 6 -9.13 10.62 4.75
C THR A 6 -7.96 11.27 4.02
N PRO A 7 -6.78 11.38 4.63
CA PRO A 7 -5.64 11.95 3.94
C PRO A 7 -5.34 11.15 2.68
N PRO A 8 -4.86 11.80 1.62
CA PRO A 8 -4.50 11.06 0.42
C PRO A 8 -3.40 10.05 0.73
N MET A 9 -3.42 8.95 0.02
CA MET A 9 -2.39 7.93 0.18
C MET A 9 -1.07 8.47 -0.36
N ASP A 10 -0.01 8.28 0.42
CA ASP A 10 1.34 8.57 -0.04
C ASP A 10 2.24 7.45 0.45
N THR A 11 3.50 7.50 0.05
CA THR A 11 4.41 6.40 0.35
C THR A 11 4.59 6.21 1.86
N TYR A 12 4.71 7.30 2.61
CA TYR A 12 4.88 7.20 4.05
C TYR A 12 3.66 6.54 4.69
N ARG A 13 2.45 7.00 4.30
CA ARG A 13 1.23 6.45 4.85
C ARG A 13 1.07 4.97 4.46
N ALA A 14 1.39 4.64 3.21
CA ALA A 14 1.30 3.27 2.75
C ALA A 14 2.23 2.36 3.55
N CYS A 15 3.46 2.79 3.77
CA CYS A 15 4.40 2.01 4.57
C CYS A 15 3.90 1.86 6.01
N SER A 16 3.34 2.92 6.58
CA SER A 16 2.80 2.86 7.94
C SER A 16 1.70 1.81 8.05
N ILE A 17 0.86 1.74 7.05
CA ILE A 17 -0.26 0.78 7.04
C ILE A 17 0.28 -0.64 6.93
N VAL A 18 1.15 -0.90 5.96
CA VAL A 18 1.58 -2.28 5.72
C VAL A 18 2.54 -2.78 6.77
N GLU A 19 3.25 -1.90 7.47
CA GLU A 19 4.17 -2.31 8.53
C GLU A 19 3.56 -2.17 9.92
N GLY A 20 2.42 -1.51 10.04
CA GLY A 20 1.75 -1.38 11.31
C GLY A 20 2.39 -0.40 12.26
N PHE A 21 3.10 0.59 11.76
CA PHE A 21 3.82 1.55 12.60
C PHE A 21 2.90 2.33 13.54
N SER A 22 1.70 2.67 13.06
CA SER A 22 0.84 3.56 13.80
C SER A 22 0.16 2.88 14.98
N GLY A 23 0.20 1.56 15.03
CA GLY A 23 -0.54 0.80 16.03
C GLY A 23 -2.02 0.77 15.80
N GLU A 24 -2.51 1.39 14.76
CA GLU A 24 -3.92 1.38 14.40
C GLU A 24 -4.23 0.14 13.59
N GLU A 25 -5.45 -0.34 13.75
CA GLU A 25 -5.92 -1.41 12.89
C GLU A 25 -6.43 -0.82 11.59
N HIS A 26 -6.06 -1.46 10.50
CA HIS A 26 -6.50 -1.03 9.18
C HIS A 26 -7.28 -2.17 8.54
N THR A 27 -8.28 -1.80 7.74
CA THR A 27 -9.10 -2.79 7.05
C THR A 27 -8.30 -3.44 5.93
N ARG A 28 -8.83 -4.56 5.44
CA ARG A 28 -8.23 -5.22 4.29
C ARG A 28 -8.18 -4.27 3.09
N ASP A 29 -9.24 -3.49 2.89
CA ASP A 29 -9.29 -2.53 1.79
C ASP A 29 -8.20 -1.48 1.91
N GLU A 30 -7.93 -1.02 3.13
CA GLU A 30 -6.86 -0.05 3.35
C GLU A 30 -5.50 -0.65 3.03
N HIS A 31 -5.28 -1.91 3.39
CA HIS A 31 -4.04 -2.59 3.05
C HIS A 31 -3.89 -2.75 1.54
N ILE A 32 -4.98 -3.10 0.86
CA ILE A 32 -4.95 -3.24 -0.59
C ILE A 32 -4.63 -1.90 -1.25
N GLU A 33 -5.25 -0.84 -0.75
CA GLU A 33 -5.01 0.50 -1.29
C GLU A 33 -3.56 0.92 -1.08
N ALA A 34 -3.01 0.63 0.09
CA ALA A 34 -1.61 0.95 0.39
C ALA A 34 -0.67 0.19 -0.54
N TRP A 35 -0.90 -1.10 -0.74
CA TRP A 35 -0.07 -1.90 -1.63
C TRP A 35 -0.19 -1.42 -3.07
N GLN A 36 -1.41 -1.08 -3.50
CA GLN A 36 -1.59 -0.58 -4.85
C GLN A 36 -0.81 0.73 -5.06
N HIS A 37 -0.82 1.60 -4.05
CA HIS A 37 -0.04 2.83 -4.12
C HIS A 37 1.45 2.55 -4.24
N LEU A 38 1.96 1.60 -3.45
CA LEU A 38 3.38 1.26 -3.50
C LEU A 38 3.77 0.65 -4.84
N ILE A 39 2.85 -0.08 -5.45
CA ILE A 39 3.07 -0.64 -6.77
C ILE A 39 3.04 0.46 -7.83
N ASP A 40 2.01 1.32 -7.77
CA ASP A 40 1.81 2.36 -8.78
C ASP A 40 2.97 3.36 -8.81
N THR A 41 3.54 3.67 -7.65
CA THR A 41 4.65 4.61 -7.57
C THR A 41 5.99 3.93 -7.80
N GLY A 42 6.01 2.59 -7.74
CA GLY A 42 7.25 1.83 -7.85
C GLY A 42 8.04 1.77 -6.56
N ALA A 43 7.52 2.33 -5.49
CA ALA A 43 8.25 2.37 -4.22
C ALA A 43 8.54 0.97 -3.70
N CYS A 44 7.60 0.01 -3.91
CA CYS A 44 7.79 -1.34 -3.39
C CYS A 44 9.03 -2.02 -3.98
N TRP A 45 9.46 -1.60 -5.16
CA TRP A 45 10.62 -2.23 -5.80
C TRP A 45 11.93 -1.65 -5.29
N SER A 46 11.87 -0.48 -4.63
CA SER A 46 13.04 0.22 -4.11
C SER A 46 13.24 0.00 -2.62
N LEU A 47 12.23 -0.51 -1.95
CA LEU A 47 12.27 -0.72 -0.50
C LEU A 47 12.87 -2.10 -0.22
N GLN A 48 12.79 -2.54 1.04
CA GLN A 48 13.35 -3.84 1.43
C GLN A 48 12.74 -4.95 0.60
N GLY A 49 13.48 -6.03 0.41
CA GLY A 49 13.09 -7.10 -0.51
C GLY A 49 11.72 -7.68 -0.24
N TRP A 50 11.29 -7.73 1.03
CA TRP A 50 9.99 -8.33 1.33
C TRP A 50 8.83 -7.49 0.75
N TYR A 51 9.04 -6.18 0.57
CA TYR A 51 8.03 -5.34 -0.08
C TYR A 51 7.77 -5.83 -1.50
N GLY A 52 8.83 -6.04 -2.26
CA GLY A 52 8.67 -6.50 -3.65
C GLY A 52 8.04 -7.87 -3.73
N ARG A 53 8.46 -8.78 -2.84
CA ARG A 53 7.89 -10.13 -2.85
C ARG A 53 6.41 -10.10 -2.51
N THR A 54 6.02 -9.33 -1.51
CA THR A 54 4.61 -9.23 -1.14
C THR A 54 3.80 -8.56 -2.25
N ALA A 55 4.36 -7.52 -2.86
CA ALA A 55 3.67 -6.85 -3.97
C ALA A 55 3.42 -7.83 -5.11
N MET A 56 4.39 -8.67 -5.43
CA MET A 56 4.20 -9.68 -6.48
C MET A 56 3.12 -10.68 -6.10
N ASP A 57 3.08 -11.07 -4.83
CA ASP A 57 2.04 -11.99 -4.37
C ASP A 57 0.66 -11.35 -4.53
N MET A 58 0.53 -10.05 -4.24
CA MET A 58 -0.73 -9.35 -4.38
C MET A 58 -1.15 -9.26 -5.84
N ILE A 59 -0.19 -9.02 -6.73
CA ILE A 59 -0.48 -8.98 -8.17
C ILE A 59 -0.89 -10.35 -8.66
N ASN A 60 -0.15 -11.38 -8.27
CA ASN A 60 -0.42 -12.73 -8.73
C ASN A 60 -1.76 -13.25 -8.21
N ALA A 61 -2.16 -12.80 -7.03
CA ALA A 61 -3.46 -13.21 -6.46
C ALA A 61 -4.61 -12.40 -7.06
N GLY A 62 -4.34 -11.40 -7.88
CA GLY A 62 -5.38 -10.58 -8.47
C GLY A 62 -5.93 -9.52 -7.52
N VAL A 63 -5.27 -9.31 -6.39
CA VAL A 63 -5.69 -8.32 -5.40
C VAL A 63 -5.24 -6.93 -5.82
N CYS A 64 -4.06 -6.84 -6.41
CA CYS A 64 -3.53 -5.59 -6.94
C CYS A 64 -3.16 -5.78 -8.41
N THR A 65 -2.97 -4.66 -9.10
CA THR A 65 -2.57 -4.68 -10.51
C THR A 65 -1.23 -3.99 -10.66
N ARG A 66 -0.53 -4.31 -11.76
CA ARG A 66 0.72 -3.64 -12.07
C ARG A 66 0.47 -2.18 -12.35
N ALA A 67 1.50 -1.34 -12.12
CA ALA A 67 1.39 0.09 -12.37
C ALA A 67 1.03 0.31 -13.83
N GLY A 68 0.03 1.19 -14.06
CA GLY A 68 -0.37 1.55 -15.41
C GLY A 68 -1.18 0.49 -16.13
N GLY A 69 -1.54 -0.58 -15.45
CA GLY A 69 -2.23 -1.66 -16.13
C GLY A 69 -3.50 -2.12 -15.48
#